data_c5d80a435c114df903d6fcac71d3a4b3
#
_entry.id   c5d80a435c114df903d6fcac71d3a4b3
#
_cell.length_a   1.000
_cell.length_b   1.000
_cell.length_c   1.000
_cell.angle_alpha   90.00
_cell.angle_beta   90.00
_cell.angle_gamma   90.00
#
_symmetry.space_group_name_H-M   'P 1'
#
loop_
_entity.id
_entity.type
_entity.pdbx_description
1 polymer ?
#
loop_
_entity_poly.entity_id
_entity_poly.type
_entity_poly.pdbx_seq_one_letter_code
_entity_poly.pdbx_strand_id
1 'polypeptide(L)'
;MDQEKIGAFIAQCRKEAGYTQAALGEKLGITDRAVSKWETGKSMPDPSLMLELCGLLHINVNELMTGARMDMEQYQEQAEKHLLELQRQEAEQNKKLLSLETVIAASATVNYLVMIFAAVFAVEMLAWRLALILTGLAILVVAIAYALRIEHDAGYYECPHCGARYIPTMRAVVLAPHIGRSRSMKCPRCGQRGYHKKVLTK
;
A
#
# COMPACT_ATOMS: atom_id res chain seq x y z
N MET A 1 1.00 -0.09 -27.40
CA MET A 1 0.08 -1.24 -27.61
C MET A 1 0.18 -1.60 -29.10
N ASP A 2 0.47 -2.84 -29.39
CA ASP A 2 0.63 -3.32 -30.79
C ASP A 2 -0.72 -3.89 -31.26
N GLN A 3 -1.47 -3.08 -32.02
CA GLN A 3 -2.81 -3.44 -32.49
C GLN A 3 -2.80 -4.59 -33.52
N GLU A 4 -1.72 -4.72 -34.30
CA GLU A 4 -1.59 -5.81 -35.26
C GLU A 4 -1.39 -7.14 -34.55
N LYS A 5 -0.58 -7.16 -33.50
CA LYS A 5 -0.37 -8.34 -32.67
C LYS A 5 -1.65 -8.77 -31.95
N ILE A 6 -2.39 -7.80 -31.39
CA ILE A 6 -3.67 -8.05 -30.74
C ILE A 6 -4.70 -8.59 -31.75
N GLY A 7 -4.77 -8.00 -32.93
CA GLY A 7 -5.66 -8.43 -33.99
C GLY A 7 -5.37 -9.88 -34.47
N ALA A 8 -4.09 -10.19 -34.68
CA ALA A 8 -3.68 -11.57 -35.04
C ALA A 8 -4.07 -12.57 -33.94
N PHE A 9 -3.92 -12.18 -32.68
CA PHE A 9 -4.30 -13.01 -31.54
C PHE A 9 -5.82 -13.25 -31.46
N ILE A 10 -6.64 -12.20 -31.69
CA ILE A 10 -8.11 -12.33 -31.78
C ILE A 10 -8.47 -13.33 -32.90
N ALA A 11 -7.85 -13.21 -34.08
CA ALA A 11 -8.10 -14.11 -35.19
C ALA A 11 -7.74 -15.57 -34.89
N GLN A 12 -6.63 -15.78 -34.19
CA GLN A 12 -6.21 -17.10 -33.74
C GLN A 12 -7.23 -17.70 -32.77
N CYS A 13 -7.54 -16.98 -31.66
CA CYS A 13 -8.48 -17.45 -30.64
C CYS A 13 -9.89 -17.71 -31.21
N ARG A 14 -10.34 -16.85 -32.14
CA ARG A 14 -11.64 -17.07 -32.83
C ARG A 14 -11.63 -18.38 -33.58
N LYS A 15 -10.56 -18.69 -34.33
CA LYS A 15 -10.44 -19.95 -35.09
C LYS A 15 -10.37 -21.15 -34.14
N GLU A 16 -9.62 -21.05 -33.04
CA GLU A 16 -9.53 -22.08 -32.00
C GLU A 16 -10.90 -22.35 -31.35
N ALA A 17 -11.69 -21.30 -31.13
CA ALA A 17 -13.08 -21.38 -30.62
C ALA A 17 -14.10 -21.85 -31.68
N GLY A 18 -13.67 -22.07 -32.95
CA GLY A 18 -14.52 -22.60 -34.03
C GLY A 18 -15.46 -21.57 -34.65
N TYR A 19 -15.27 -20.27 -34.43
CA TYR A 19 -16.12 -19.22 -34.99
C TYR A 19 -15.63 -18.71 -36.34
N THR A 20 -16.56 -18.43 -37.27
CA THR A 20 -16.32 -17.55 -38.41
C THR A 20 -16.37 -16.08 -37.95
N GLN A 21 -15.84 -15.13 -38.75
CA GLN A 21 -15.99 -13.70 -38.45
C GLN A 21 -17.45 -13.28 -38.32
N ALA A 22 -18.30 -13.82 -39.21
CA ALA A 22 -19.73 -13.55 -39.19
C ALA A 22 -20.40 -14.11 -37.92
N ALA A 23 -20.11 -15.35 -37.52
CA ALA A 23 -20.67 -15.98 -36.34
C ALA A 23 -20.24 -15.27 -35.05
N LEU A 24 -18.98 -14.82 -34.95
CA LEU A 24 -18.52 -14.02 -33.82
C LEU A 24 -19.20 -12.66 -33.80
N GLY A 25 -19.33 -12.01 -34.97
CA GLY A 25 -20.03 -10.72 -35.09
C GLY A 25 -21.50 -10.81 -34.65
N GLU A 26 -22.22 -11.86 -35.09
CA GLU A 26 -23.60 -12.12 -34.70
C GLU A 26 -23.77 -12.25 -33.17
N LYS A 27 -22.88 -13.02 -32.52
CA LYS A 27 -22.90 -13.21 -31.07
C LYS A 27 -22.65 -11.90 -30.29
N LEU A 28 -21.80 -11.02 -30.81
CA LEU A 28 -21.47 -9.73 -30.21
C LEU A 28 -22.41 -8.59 -30.65
N GLY A 29 -23.41 -8.85 -31.51
CA GLY A 29 -24.31 -7.84 -32.04
C GLY A 29 -23.64 -6.83 -32.98
N ILE A 30 -22.56 -7.23 -33.67
CA ILE A 30 -21.78 -6.38 -34.59
C ILE A 30 -21.63 -7.04 -35.96
N THR A 31 -21.06 -6.31 -36.92
CA THR A 31 -20.86 -6.83 -38.26
C THR A 31 -19.54 -7.64 -38.37
N ASP A 32 -19.51 -8.58 -39.30
CA ASP A 32 -18.30 -9.32 -39.71
C ASP A 32 -17.13 -8.39 -40.10
N ARG A 33 -17.46 -7.24 -40.73
CA ARG A 33 -16.50 -6.20 -41.08
C ARG A 33 -15.84 -5.56 -39.84
N ALA A 34 -16.56 -5.42 -38.74
CA ALA A 34 -15.99 -4.92 -37.51
C ALA A 34 -14.98 -5.92 -36.92
N VAL A 35 -15.34 -7.20 -36.89
CA VAL A 35 -14.42 -8.27 -36.49
C VAL A 35 -13.18 -8.30 -37.39
N SER A 36 -13.34 -8.20 -38.71
CA SER A 36 -12.23 -8.15 -39.67
C SER A 36 -11.30 -6.96 -39.45
N LYS A 37 -11.84 -5.79 -39.06
CA LYS A 37 -11.01 -4.62 -38.69
C LYS A 37 -10.18 -4.85 -37.45
N TRP A 38 -10.76 -5.52 -36.44
CA TRP A 38 -10.01 -5.88 -35.23
C TRP A 38 -8.88 -6.86 -35.57
N GLU A 39 -9.17 -7.92 -36.32
CA GLU A 39 -8.19 -8.95 -36.70
C GLU A 39 -7.05 -8.43 -37.58
N THR A 40 -7.28 -7.35 -38.33
CA THR A 40 -6.26 -6.69 -39.17
C THR A 40 -5.57 -5.50 -38.47
N GLY A 41 -5.83 -5.28 -37.17
CA GLY A 41 -5.23 -4.20 -36.39
C GLY A 41 -5.69 -2.78 -36.78
N LYS A 42 -6.74 -2.65 -37.63
CA LYS A 42 -7.27 -1.35 -38.08
C LYS A 42 -8.11 -0.65 -37.03
N SER A 43 -8.65 -1.39 -36.08
CA SER A 43 -9.40 -0.86 -34.91
C SER A 43 -9.33 -1.85 -33.75
N MET A 44 -9.55 -1.34 -32.55
CA MET A 44 -9.70 -2.16 -31.33
C MET A 44 -11.17 -2.47 -31.07
N PRO A 45 -11.48 -3.58 -30.38
CA PRO A 45 -12.79 -3.81 -29.80
C PRO A 45 -13.20 -2.69 -28.87
N ASP A 46 -14.48 -2.33 -28.87
CA ASP A 46 -15.03 -1.37 -27.90
C ASP A 46 -14.91 -1.93 -26.47
N PRO A 47 -14.54 -1.09 -25.47
CA PRO A 47 -14.44 -1.52 -24.09
C PRO A 47 -15.70 -2.23 -23.55
N SER A 48 -16.88 -1.84 -24.03
CA SER A 48 -18.16 -2.46 -23.65
C SER A 48 -18.29 -3.91 -24.10
N LEU A 49 -17.62 -4.29 -25.20
CA LEU A 49 -17.65 -5.64 -25.78
C LEU A 49 -16.48 -6.52 -25.31
N MET A 50 -15.47 -5.96 -24.63
CA MET A 50 -14.25 -6.70 -24.29
C MET A 50 -14.51 -7.92 -23.41
N LEU A 51 -15.38 -7.80 -22.40
CA LEU A 51 -15.68 -8.92 -21.50
C LEU A 51 -16.43 -10.05 -22.21
N GLU A 52 -17.39 -9.71 -23.07
CA GLU A 52 -18.15 -10.67 -23.83
C GLU A 52 -17.29 -11.36 -24.88
N LEU A 53 -16.44 -10.60 -25.60
CA LEU A 53 -15.45 -11.12 -26.53
C LEU A 53 -14.48 -12.10 -25.84
N CYS A 54 -13.95 -11.71 -24.67
CA CYS A 54 -13.07 -12.59 -23.89
C CYS A 54 -13.76 -13.87 -23.44
N GLY A 55 -15.02 -13.79 -23.04
CA GLY A 55 -15.82 -14.97 -22.68
C GLY A 55 -16.03 -15.93 -23.86
N LEU A 56 -16.36 -15.41 -25.05
CA LEU A 56 -16.55 -16.21 -26.25
C LEU A 56 -15.27 -16.86 -26.77
N LEU A 57 -14.12 -16.20 -26.60
CA LEU A 57 -12.82 -16.68 -27.04
C LEU A 57 -12.06 -17.49 -25.99
N HIS A 58 -12.62 -17.65 -24.78
CA HIS A 58 -11.98 -18.31 -23.64
C HIS A 58 -10.58 -17.75 -23.32
N ILE A 59 -10.49 -16.40 -23.30
CA ILE A 59 -9.28 -15.66 -22.95
C ILE A 59 -9.60 -14.63 -21.85
N ASN A 60 -8.58 -14.12 -21.18
CA ASN A 60 -8.73 -13.01 -20.26
C ASN A 60 -8.38 -11.66 -20.92
N VAL A 61 -8.78 -10.55 -20.29
CA VAL A 61 -8.54 -9.21 -20.81
C VAL A 61 -7.04 -8.90 -20.95
N ASN A 62 -6.19 -9.43 -20.06
CA ASN A 62 -4.75 -9.23 -20.13
C ASN A 62 -4.15 -9.94 -21.34
N GLU A 63 -4.58 -11.16 -21.66
CA GLU A 63 -4.19 -11.89 -22.87
C GLU A 63 -4.62 -11.14 -24.12
N LEU A 64 -5.84 -10.62 -24.13
CA LEU A 64 -6.32 -9.79 -25.24
C LEU A 64 -5.43 -8.54 -25.43
N MET A 65 -5.10 -7.83 -24.34
CA MET A 65 -4.29 -6.60 -24.41
C MET A 65 -2.81 -6.84 -24.72
N THR A 66 -2.27 -8.01 -24.35
CA THR A 66 -0.88 -8.40 -24.68
C THR A 66 -0.76 -9.05 -26.04
N GLY A 67 -1.88 -9.52 -26.61
CA GLY A 67 -1.90 -10.25 -27.88
C GLY A 67 -1.19 -11.62 -27.81
N ALA A 68 -1.24 -12.28 -26.65
CA ALA A 68 -0.64 -13.59 -26.43
C ALA A 68 -1.33 -14.30 -25.29
N ARG A 69 -1.40 -15.63 -25.36
CA ARG A 69 -1.83 -16.45 -24.21
C ARG A 69 -0.80 -16.29 -23.10
N MET A 70 -1.30 -16.08 -21.89
CA MET A 70 -0.47 -16.06 -20.69
C MET A 70 -0.52 -17.46 -20.07
N ASP A 71 0.65 -18.04 -19.85
CA ASP A 71 0.75 -19.24 -19.05
C ASP A 71 0.34 -18.90 -17.60
N MET A 72 -0.56 -19.69 -17.02
CA MET A 72 -1.04 -19.49 -15.65
C MET A 72 0.11 -19.47 -14.65
N GLU A 73 1.15 -20.24 -14.92
CA GLU A 73 2.34 -20.30 -14.09
C GLU A 73 3.12 -18.98 -14.13
N GLN A 74 3.29 -18.38 -15.31
CA GLN A 74 3.91 -17.05 -15.48
C GLN A 74 3.07 -15.93 -14.86
N TYR A 75 1.74 -16.03 -14.94
CA TYR A 75 0.84 -15.04 -14.32
C TYR A 75 0.93 -15.10 -12.80
N GLN A 76 0.96 -16.28 -12.21
CA GLN A 76 1.13 -16.49 -10.77
C GLN A 76 2.50 -15.95 -10.31
N GLU A 77 3.57 -16.27 -11.04
CA GLU A 77 4.91 -15.78 -10.73
C GLU A 77 5.00 -14.24 -10.78
N GLN A 78 4.39 -13.61 -11.78
CA GLN A 78 4.36 -12.15 -11.88
C GLN A 78 3.52 -11.51 -10.77
N ALA A 79 2.38 -12.10 -10.42
CA ALA A 79 1.53 -11.64 -9.33
C ALA A 79 2.25 -11.76 -7.99
N GLU A 80 2.96 -12.85 -7.75
CA GLU A 80 3.76 -13.05 -6.54
C GLU A 80 4.93 -12.05 -6.44
N LYS A 81 5.66 -11.82 -7.54
CA LYS A 81 6.73 -10.81 -7.60
C LYS A 81 6.19 -9.41 -7.31
N HIS A 82 5.05 -9.06 -7.88
CA HIS A 82 4.42 -7.77 -7.64
C HIS A 82 3.97 -7.61 -6.18
N LEU A 83 3.41 -8.68 -5.58
CA LEU A 83 3.03 -8.69 -4.18
C LEU A 83 4.23 -8.49 -3.25
N LEU A 84 5.33 -9.19 -3.53
CA LEU A 84 6.58 -9.06 -2.76
C LEU A 84 7.16 -7.63 -2.88
N GLU A 85 7.11 -7.03 -4.07
CA GLU A 85 7.57 -5.66 -4.27
C GLU A 85 6.72 -4.64 -3.50
N LEU A 86 5.39 -4.79 -3.50
CA LEU A 86 4.49 -3.94 -2.70
C LEU A 86 4.79 -4.07 -1.19
N GLN A 87 5.00 -5.28 -0.69
CA GLN A 87 5.37 -5.50 0.71
C GLN A 87 6.71 -4.86 1.06
N ARG A 88 7.69 -4.94 0.14
CA ARG A 88 8.99 -4.29 0.32
C ARG A 88 8.86 -2.77 0.37
N GLN A 89 8.09 -2.17 -0.53
CA GLN A 89 7.83 -0.73 -0.55
C GLN A 89 7.12 -0.27 0.74
N GLU A 90 6.11 -1.04 1.22
CA GLU A 90 5.45 -0.78 2.51
C GLU A 90 6.46 -0.81 3.66
N ALA A 91 7.33 -1.82 3.71
CA ALA A 91 8.35 -1.94 4.75
C ALA A 91 9.35 -0.77 4.73
N GLU A 92 9.79 -0.34 3.55
CA GLU A 92 10.71 0.80 3.40
C GLU A 92 10.06 2.13 3.81
N GLN A 93 8.80 2.36 3.44
CA GLN A 93 8.04 3.53 3.86
C GLN A 93 7.86 3.56 5.39
N ASN A 94 7.44 2.46 5.98
CA ASN A 94 7.28 2.32 7.42
C ASN A 94 8.60 2.53 8.17
N LYS A 95 9.72 2.02 7.63
CA LYS A 95 11.06 2.25 8.18
C LYS A 95 11.46 3.73 8.15
N LYS A 96 11.18 4.43 7.05
CA LYS A 96 11.43 5.87 6.93
C LYS A 96 10.60 6.67 7.94
N LEU A 97 9.31 6.35 8.09
CA LEU A 97 8.44 6.99 9.07
C LEU A 97 8.96 6.81 10.50
N LEU A 98 9.37 5.59 10.86
CA LEU A 98 9.93 5.32 12.19
C LEU A 98 11.30 5.97 12.43
N SER A 99 12.08 6.24 11.37
CA SER A 99 13.32 7.03 11.50
C SER A 99 13.02 8.51 11.71
N LEU A 100 12.02 9.06 11.02
CA LEU A 100 11.56 10.43 11.22
C LEU A 100 11.03 10.65 12.64
N GLU A 101 10.29 9.70 13.19
CA GLU A 101 9.83 9.72 14.58
C GLU A 101 10.98 9.95 15.55
N THR A 102 12.07 9.16 15.41
CA THR A 102 13.25 9.29 16.29
C THR A 102 13.95 10.63 16.14
N VAL A 103 14.06 11.16 14.90
CA VAL A 103 14.64 12.47 14.63
C VAL A 103 13.80 13.59 15.24
N ILE A 104 12.47 13.55 15.08
CA ILE A 104 11.55 14.54 15.67
C ILE A 104 11.65 14.52 17.18
N ALA A 105 11.61 13.35 17.81
CA ALA A 105 11.71 13.23 19.27
C ALA A 105 13.06 13.76 19.80
N ALA A 106 14.17 13.36 19.18
CA ALA A 106 15.50 13.82 19.57
C ALA A 106 15.70 15.32 19.38
N SER A 107 15.28 15.87 18.23
CA SER A 107 15.41 17.31 17.97
C SER A 107 14.55 18.15 18.89
N ALA A 108 13.33 17.72 19.21
CA ALA A 108 12.44 18.42 20.13
C ALA A 108 12.98 18.42 21.58
N THR A 109 13.56 17.28 22.03
CA THR A 109 14.19 17.21 23.36
C THR A 109 15.42 18.09 23.47
N VAL A 110 16.29 18.09 22.46
CA VAL A 110 17.47 18.98 22.43
C VAL A 110 17.04 20.44 22.42
N ASN A 111 16.06 20.80 21.59
CA ASN A 111 15.53 22.17 21.54
C ASN A 111 14.99 22.61 22.90
N TYR A 112 14.21 21.76 23.58
CA TYR A 112 13.68 22.06 24.90
C TYR A 112 14.78 22.27 25.95
N LEU A 113 15.83 21.44 25.94
CA LEU A 113 16.97 21.60 26.84
C LEU A 113 17.73 22.92 26.60
N VAL A 114 17.92 23.31 25.33
CA VAL A 114 18.51 24.60 24.96
C VAL A 114 17.68 25.77 25.47
N MET A 115 16.34 25.69 25.33
CA MET A 115 15.44 26.73 25.83
C MET A 115 15.48 26.88 27.37
N ILE A 116 15.54 25.73 28.10
CA ILE A 116 15.74 25.75 29.56
C ILE A 116 17.06 26.39 29.92
N PHE A 117 18.16 25.99 29.25
CA PHE A 117 19.48 26.54 29.49
C PHE A 117 19.51 28.05 29.26
N ALA A 118 18.93 28.53 28.14
CA ALA A 118 18.82 29.94 27.85
C ALA A 118 17.98 30.71 28.89
N ALA A 119 16.86 30.13 29.32
CA ALA A 119 16.00 30.71 30.35
C ALA A 119 16.71 30.85 31.70
N VAL A 120 17.57 29.90 32.07
CA VAL A 120 18.27 29.91 33.36
C VAL A 120 19.46 30.86 33.35
N PHE A 121 20.27 30.88 32.29
CA PHE A 121 21.57 31.55 32.28
C PHE A 121 21.59 32.89 31.52
N ALA A 122 20.70 33.10 30.52
CA ALA A 122 20.74 34.30 29.66
C ALA A 122 19.61 35.30 29.92
N VAL A 123 18.57 34.95 30.69
CA VAL A 123 17.40 35.80 30.90
C VAL A 123 17.29 36.16 32.39
N GLU A 124 17.28 37.43 32.73
CA GLU A 124 17.14 37.88 34.10
C GLU A 124 15.70 38.01 34.57
N MET A 125 14.81 38.51 33.72
CA MET A 125 13.39 38.76 34.07
C MET A 125 12.60 37.43 34.16
N LEU A 126 11.97 37.17 35.31
CA LEU A 126 11.18 36.00 35.59
C LEU A 126 10.07 35.74 34.55
N ALA A 127 9.39 36.81 34.08
CA ALA A 127 8.32 36.67 33.08
C ALA A 127 8.82 36.07 31.77
N TRP A 128 9.97 36.47 31.26
CA TRP A 128 10.60 35.96 30.05
C TRP A 128 11.14 34.54 30.25
N ARG A 129 11.66 34.21 31.44
CA ARG A 129 12.06 32.85 31.79
C ARG A 129 10.89 31.87 31.68
N LEU A 130 9.77 32.22 32.30
CA LEU A 130 8.53 31.40 32.25
C LEU A 130 8.01 31.30 30.82
N ALA A 131 8.00 32.37 30.06
CA ALA A 131 7.55 32.37 28.67
C ALA A 131 8.38 31.39 27.79
N LEU A 132 9.73 31.41 27.92
CA LEU A 132 10.61 30.50 27.19
C LEU A 132 10.39 29.01 27.57
N ILE A 133 10.26 28.75 28.86
CA ILE A 133 10.02 27.38 29.35
C ILE A 133 8.67 26.84 28.84
N LEU A 134 7.60 27.65 28.95
CA LEU A 134 6.26 27.25 28.51
C LEU A 134 6.15 27.08 27.00
N THR A 135 6.78 27.95 26.21
CA THR A 135 6.81 27.79 24.75
C THR A 135 7.60 26.54 24.34
N GLY A 136 8.76 26.29 24.96
CA GLY A 136 9.54 25.07 24.72
C GLY A 136 8.75 23.80 25.10
N LEU A 137 8.04 23.82 26.22
CA LEU A 137 7.18 22.73 26.65
C LEU A 137 6.03 22.47 25.65
N ALA A 138 5.39 23.53 25.16
CA ALA A 138 4.33 23.43 24.16
C ALA A 138 4.84 22.77 22.87
N ILE A 139 6.01 23.17 22.37
CA ILE A 139 6.64 22.57 21.19
C ILE A 139 6.96 21.08 21.44
N LEU A 140 7.49 20.73 22.63
CA LEU A 140 7.81 19.36 23.00
C LEU A 140 6.55 18.50 23.03
N VAL A 141 5.45 18.98 23.62
CA VAL A 141 4.17 18.26 23.68
C VAL A 141 3.62 17.97 22.27
N VAL A 142 3.67 18.98 21.39
CA VAL A 142 3.26 18.80 19.99
C VAL A 142 4.14 17.77 19.28
N ALA A 143 5.46 17.82 19.45
CA ALA A 143 6.39 16.87 18.86
C ALA A 143 6.14 15.42 19.36
N ILE A 144 5.89 15.24 20.65
CA ILE A 144 5.53 13.94 21.24
C ILE A 144 4.21 13.42 20.64
N ALA A 145 3.20 14.30 20.48
CA ALA A 145 1.92 13.91 19.89
C ALA A 145 2.09 13.43 18.43
N TYR A 146 2.91 14.10 17.64
CA TYR A 146 3.25 13.68 16.27
C TYR A 146 4.06 12.38 16.26
N ALA A 147 5.05 12.22 17.13
CA ALA A 147 5.84 11.00 17.24
C ALA A 147 4.96 9.78 17.58
N LEU A 148 4.04 9.93 18.55
CA LEU A 148 3.07 8.89 18.91
C LEU A 148 2.12 8.55 17.76
N ARG A 149 1.74 9.53 16.96
CA ARG A 149 0.91 9.31 15.77
C ARG A 149 1.66 8.54 14.70
N ILE A 150 2.91 8.88 14.42
CA ILE A 150 3.78 8.14 13.51
C ILE A 150 3.98 6.70 14.01
N GLU A 151 4.28 6.53 15.31
CA GLU A 151 4.42 5.20 15.93
C GLU A 151 3.14 4.37 15.79
N HIS A 152 1.96 4.99 15.88
CA HIS A 152 0.70 4.30 15.68
C HIS A 152 0.52 3.86 14.22
N ASP A 153 0.73 4.77 13.25
CA ASP A 153 0.37 4.60 11.84
C ASP A 153 1.42 3.78 11.06
N ALA A 154 2.69 3.79 11.48
CA ALA A 154 3.76 3.06 10.80
C ALA A 154 3.80 1.59 11.22
N GLY A 155 3.37 0.67 10.34
CA GLY A 155 3.45 -0.78 10.51
C GLY A 155 2.41 -1.37 11.47
N TYR A 156 2.63 -2.61 11.87
CA TYR A 156 1.66 -3.44 12.61
C TYR A 156 2.27 -3.96 13.90
N TYR A 157 1.43 -4.45 14.81
CA TYR A 157 1.86 -5.17 16.02
C TYR A 157 1.50 -6.64 15.90
N GLU A 158 2.50 -7.52 16.06
CA GLU A 158 2.34 -8.97 15.98
C GLU A 158 2.15 -9.57 17.37
N CYS A 159 1.09 -10.38 17.51
CA CYS A 159 0.79 -11.07 18.76
C CYS A 159 1.75 -12.26 18.97
N PRO A 160 2.40 -12.40 20.15
CA PRO A 160 3.31 -13.50 20.43
C PRO A 160 2.62 -14.87 20.56
N HIS A 161 1.29 -14.89 20.79
CA HIS A 161 0.53 -16.12 21.01
C HIS A 161 -0.12 -16.69 19.75
N CYS A 162 -0.66 -15.81 18.88
CA CYS A 162 -1.41 -16.27 17.71
C CYS A 162 -0.89 -15.75 16.37
N GLY A 163 0.22 -14.98 16.37
CA GLY A 163 0.83 -14.43 15.16
C GLY A 163 -0.03 -13.36 14.44
N ALA A 164 -1.19 -12.98 14.99
CA ALA A 164 -2.05 -11.98 14.34
C ALA A 164 -1.38 -10.62 14.31
N ARG A 165 -1.35 -9.99 13.13
CA ARG A 165 -0.84 -8.64 12.90
C ARG A 165 -2.01 -7.67 12.82
N TYR A 166 -1.94 -6.58 13.57
CA TYR A 166 -3.02 -5.60 13.67
C TYR A 166 -2.50 -4.21 14.06
N ILE A 167 -3.32 -3.19 13.81
CA ILE A 167 -3.08 -1.83 14.29
C ILE A 167 -3.86 -1.66 15.59
N PRO A 168 -3.21 -1.37 16.73
CA PRO A 168 -3.88 -1.16 18.01
C PRO A 168 -4.62 0.19 18.03
N THR A 169 -5.46 0.41 19.02
CA THR A 169 -6.04 1.74 19.25
C THR A 169 -4.98 2.71 19.74
N MET A 170 -5.13 4.02 19.45
CA MET A 170 -4.21 5.06 19.92
C MET A 170 -4.02 5.03 21.46
N ARG A 171 -5.12 4.79 22.21
CA ARG A 171 -5.07 4.65 23.67
C ARG A 171 -4.16 3.49 24.12
N ALA A 172 -4.20 2.37 23.41
CA ALA A 172 -3.33 1.24 23.70
C ALA A 172 -1.87 1.55 23.40
N VAL A 173 -1.58 2.33 22.35
CA VAL A 173 -0.20 2.76 22.04
C VAL A 173 0.36 3.70 23.10
N VAL A 174 -0.44 4.65 23.58
CA VAL A 174 0.00 5.67 24.56
C VAL A 174 0.13 5.09 25.97
N LEU A 175 -0.84 4.29 26.41
CA LEU A 175 -0.94 3.85 27.80
C LEU A 175 -0.29 2.48 28.07
N ALA A 176 0.04 1.70 27.04
CA ALA A 176 0.63 0.38 27.26
C ALA A 176 2.08 0.48 27.75
N PRO A 177 2.46 -0.30 28.78
CA PRO A 177 3.87 -0.48 29.14
C PRO A 177 4.65 -0.95 27.92
N HIS A 178 5.83 -0.36 27.68
CA HIS A 178 6.65 -0.66 26.50
C HIS A 178 8.10 -0.94 26.85
N ILE A 179 8.71 -1.81 26.07
CA ILE A 179 10.15 -2.10 26.09
C ILE A 179 10.63 -1.93 24.65
N GLY A 180 11.36 -0.84 24.40
CA GLY A 180 11.69 -0.44 23.04
C GLY A 180 10.42 -0.21 22.21
N ARG A 181 10.29 -0.91 21.07
CA ARG A 181 9.10 -0.83 20.20
C ARG A 181 8.06 -1.94 20.46
N SER A 182 8.24 -2.76 21.50
CA SER A 182 7.25 -3.76 21.92
C SER A 182 6.34 -3.20 23.00
N ARG A 183 5.03 -3.48 22.92
CA ARG A 183 4.01 -2.96 23.84
C ARG A 183 3.20 -4.08 24.46
N SER A 184 2.96 -3.99 25.78
CA SER A 184 2.13 -4.96 26.51
C SER A 184 0.66 -4.64 26.29
N MET A 185 -0.01 -5.40 25.40
CA MET A 185 -1.39 -5.17 25.01
C MET A 185 -2.20 -6.46 25.02
N LYS A 186 -3.54 -6.34 25.00
CA LYS A 186 -4.46 -7.47 24.81
C LYS A 186 -4.69 -7.67 23.31
N CYS A 187 -4.47 -8.89 22.81
CA CYS A 187 -4.70 -9.22 21.40
C CYS A 187 -6.20 -9.17 21.06
N PRO A 188 -6.62 -8.47 20.00
CA PRO A 188 -8.02 -8.44 19.58
C PRO A 188 -8.52 -9.78 19.03
N ARG A 189 -7.62 -10.67 18.57
CA ARG A 189 -7.98 -11.95 17.98
C ARG A 189 -8.07 -13.08 19.03
N CYS A 190 -7.03 -13.28 19.85
CA CYS A 190 -6.98 -14.37 20.82
C CYS A 190 -7.30 -13.95 22.26
N GLY A 191 -7.43 -12.66 22.54
CA GLY A 191 -7.77 -12.13 23.87
C GLY A 191 -6.63 -12.21 24.90
N GLN A 192 -5.49 -12.82 24.60
CA GLN A 192 -4.37 -12.95 25.53
C GLN A 192 -3.55 -11.66 25.60
N ARG A 193 -3.00 -11.37 26.80
CA ARG A 193 -2.12 -10.22 27.02
C ARG A 193 -0.66 -10.66 26.85
N GLY A 194 0.15 -9.84 26.17
CA GLY A 194 1.58 -10.09 25.97
C GLY A 194 2.28 -8.89 25.37
N TYR A 195 3.61 -8.96 25.25
CA TYR A 195 4.41 -7.96 24.56
C TYR A 195 4.35 -8.19 23.04
N HIS A 196 3.58 -7.36 22.37
CA HIS A 196 3.41 -7.40 20.91
C HIS A 196 4.56 -6.63 20.26
N LYS A 197 5.25 -7.29 19.32
CA LYS A 197 6.40 -6.73 18.61
C LYS A 197 5.93 -5.89 17.42
N LYS A 198 6.55 -4.74 17.21
CA LYS A 198 6.32 -3.92 16.02
C LYS A 198 6.93 -4.60 14.78
N VAL A 199 6.13 -4.77 13.72
CA VAL A 199 6.53 -5.32 12.41
C VAL A 199 6.16 -4.33 11.31
N LEU A 200 6.93 -4.31 10.21
CA LEU A 200 6.80 -3.28 9.17
C LEU A 200 5.80 -3.64 8.08
N THR A 201 5.42 -4.91 7.97
CA THR A 201 4.48 -5.43 6.96
C THR A 201 3.36 -6.23 7.61
N LYS A 202 2.21 -6.28 6.94
CA LYS A 202 1.05 -7.07 7.38
C LYS A 202 1.22 -8.55 7.09
#